data_50e4d4b2c14ca18229bb50ae5729e6aa
#
_entry.id   50e4d4b2c14ca18229bb50ae5729e6aa
#
_cell.length_a   1.000
_cell.length_b   1.000
_cell.length_c   1.000
_cell.angle_alpha   90.00
_cell.angle_beta   90.00
_cell.angle_gamma   90.00
#
_symmetry.space_group_name_H-M   'P 1'
#
loop_
_entity.id
_entity.type
_entity.pdbx_description
1 polymer ?
#
loop_
_entity_poly.entity_id
_entity_poly.type
_entity_poly.pdbx_seq_one_letter_code
_entity_poly.pdbx_strand_id
1 'polypeptide(L)'
;MKRSRVARQLWIVLAAALYVVLGVAALRRGSTLLLGFALVLLAFVPFLLRFERKPRSAREMVLIAVLAAVAAVSRVPFALLLPQFTPVTFVVIVSGVVFGAEAGFLTGAMSALVSNYFLGQGPWTPWQMFAWGMAGYTAGLLAHRRPFWRRRAPLAAFGFVWGFLYGWILNATIVIDQWAQTGSWANVLAVYAAGLPFDAIHAAANVFFLSLFGPAWIRLLERYRSKYGALIRADSIRKGG
;
A
#
# COMPACT_ATOMS: atom_id res chain seq x y z
N MET A 1 3.86 31.42 -6.02
CA MET A 1 4.38 30.45 -5.03
C MET A 1 3.78 30.58 -3.60
N LYS A 2 3.44 31.75 -3.07
CA LYS A 2 2.85 31.89 -1.70
C LYS A 2 1.42 31.28 -1.58
N ARG A 3 0.54 31.43 -2.59
CA ARG A 3 -0.84 30.91 -2.60
C ARG A 3 -0.89 29.37 -2.43
N SER A 4 0.07 28.63 -2.98
CA SER A 4 0.10 27.16 -2.88
C SER A 4 0.50 26.65 -1.48
N ARG A 5 1.29 27.43 -0.71
CA ARG A 5 1.64 27.08 0.68
C ARG A 5 0.47 27.30 1.63
N VAL A 6 -0.24 28.42 1.49
CA VAL A 6 -1.43 28.71 2.30
C VAL A 6 -2.54 27.69 2.04
N ALA A 7 -2.84 27.39 0.79
CA ALA A 7 -3.80 26.36 0.45
C ALA A 7 -3.43 24.99 1.07
N ARG A 8 -2.14 24.63 1.05
CA ARG A 8 -1.67 23.38 1.66
C ARG A 8 -1.86 23.35 3.17
N GLN A 9 -1.55 24.45 3.85
CA GLN A 9 -1.75 24.56 5.31
C GLN A 9 -3.23 24.49 5.66
N LEU A 10 -4.08 25.16 4.87
CA LEU A 10 -5.54 25.08 5.02
C LEU A 10 -6.06 23.66 4.88
N TRP A 11 -5.60 22.91 3.86
CA TRP A 11 -5.99 21.50 3.67
C TRP A 11 -5.53 20.59 4.81
N ILE A 12 -4.33 20.81 5.37
CA ILE A 12 -3.83 20.05 6.52
C ILE A 12 -4.68 20.35 7.76
N VAL A 13 -5.01 21.63 7.98
CA VAL A 13 -5.85 22.04 9.11
C VAL A 13 -7.28 21.52 8.96
N LEU A 14 -7.87 21.62 7.76
CA LEU A 14 -9.20 21.07 7.47
C LEU A 14 -9.24 19.53 7.63
N ALA A 15 -8.21 18.85 7.16
CA ALA A 15 -8.10 17.39 7.33
C ALA A 15 -7.95 17.01 8.81
N ALA A 16 -7.15 17.75 9.57
CA ALA A 16 -7.01 17.55 11.01
C ALA A 16 -8.31 17.87 11.77
N ALA A 17 -9.00 18.95 11.40
CA ALA A 17 -10.29 19.32 12.00
C ALA A 17 -11.36 18.26 11.68
N LEU A 18 -11.43 17.82 10.45
CA LEU A 18 -12.36 16.73 10.03
C LEU A 18 -12.06 15.44 10.81
N TYR A 19 -10.78 15.12 10.98
CA TYR A 19 -10.32 13.99 11.79
C TYR A 19 -10.83 14.06 13.22
N VAL A 20 -10.66 15.25 13.88
CA VAL A 20 -11.13 15.46 15.24
C VAL A 20 -12.66 15.37 15.32
N VAL A 21 -13.38 15.99 14.36
CA VAL A 21 -14.85 15.97 14.31
C VAL A 21 -15.37 14.56 14.12
N LEU A 22 -14.79 13.78 13.18
CA LEU A 22 -15.18 12.39 12.96
C LEU A 22 -14.82 11.51 14.16
N GLY A 23 -13.68 11.78 14.80
CA GLY A 23 -13.27 11.10 16.03
C GLY A 23 -14.25 11.33 17.18
N VAL A 24 -14.61 12.58 17.43
CA VAL A 24 -15.61 12.92 18.46
C VAL A 24 -17.00 12.37 18.12
N ALA A 25 -17.42 12.44 16.86
CA ALA A 25 -18.71 11.91 16.43
C ALA A 25 -18.78 10.38 16.57
N ALA A 26 -17.71 9.67 16.26
CA ALA A 26 -17.62 8.23 16.41
C ALA A 26 -17.63 7.79 17.89
N LEU A 27 -16.89 8.51 18.73
CA LEU A 27 -16.92 8.30 20.18
C LEU A 27 -18.33 8.53 20.77
N ARG A 28 -19.03 9.57 20.31
CA ARG A 28 -20.41 9.87 20.77
C ARG A 28 -21.44 8.84 20.29
N ARG A 29 -21.23 8.23 19.12
CA ARG A 29 -22.14 7.22 18.53
C ARG A 29 -21.76 5.78 18.86
N GLY A 30 -20.65 5.57 19.56
CA GLY A 30 -20.13 4.23 19.86
C GLY A 30 -19.72 3.40 18.63
N SER A 31 -19.53 4.07 17.47
CA SER A 31 -19.18 3.41 16.20
C SER A 31 -17.69 3.51 15.91
N THR A 32 -16.91 2.65 16.54
CA THR A 32 -15.47 2.53 16.36
C THR A 32 -15.06 2.14 14.93
N LEU A 33 -15.91 1.39 14.24
CA LEU A 33 -15.73 1.03 12.82
C LEU A 33 -15.73 2.25 11.90
N LEU A 34 -16.69 3.17 12.08
CA LEU A 34 -16.74 4.40 11.29
C LEU A 34 -15.51 5.29 11.55
N LEU A 35 -15.04 5.32 12.79
CA LEU A 35 -13.82 6.04 13.15
C LEU A 35 -12.61 5.47 12.41
N GLY A 36 -12.40 4.16 12.51
CA GLY A 36 -11.30 3.47 11.85
C GLY A 36 -11.32 3.71 10.33
N PHE A 37 -12.50 3.63 9.73
CA PHE A 37 -12.69 3.89 8.30
C PHE A 37 -12.31 5.31 7.91
N ALA A 38 -12.78 6.30 8.67
CA ALA A 38 -12.45 7.71 8.45
C ALA A 38 -10.96 8.00 8.60
N LEU A 39 -10.32 7.40 9.61
CA LEU A 39 -8.89 7.52 9.86
C LEU A 39 -8.05 7.04 8.67
N VAL A 40 -8.38 5.87 8.16
CA VAL A 40 -7.66 5.29 7.02
C VAL A 40 -7.88 6.12 5.76
N LEU A 41 -9.11 6.54 5.46
CA LEU A 41 -9.38 7.41 4.32
C LEU A 41 -8.60 8.73 4.40
N LEU A 42 -8.52 9.33 5.58
CA LEU A 42 -7.73 10.55 5.81
C LEU A 42 -6.22 10.32 5.59
N ALA A 43 -5.72 9.15 5.97
CA ALA A 43 -4.33 8.78 5.72
C ALA A 43 -3.99 8.69 4.22
N PHE A 44 -4.97 8.47 3.32
CA PHE A 44 -4.76 8.48 1.88
C PHE A 44 -4.51 9.87 1.29
N VAL A 45 -5.07 10.92 1.89
CA VAL A 45 -5.04 12.29 1.35
C VAL A 45 -3.61 12.77 1.04
N PRO A 46 -2.60 12.65 1.94
CA PRO A 46 -1.24 13.08 1.64
C PRO A 46 -0.61 12.36 0.44
N PHE A 47 -0.94 11.07 0.25
CA PHE A 47 -0.41 10.27 -0.85
C PHE A 47 -1.02 10.67 -2.18
N LEU A 48 -2.34 10.90 -2.23
CA LEU A 48 -3.06 11.38 -3.41
C LEU A 48 -2.56 12.77 -3.81
N LEU A 49 -2.44 13.70 -2.85
CA LEU A 49 -1.94 15.05 -3.11
C LEU A 49 -0.48 15.06 -3.61
N ARG A 50 0.36 14.16 -3.13
CA ARG A 50 1.73 14.02 -3.64
C ARG A 50 1.77 13.42 -5.03
N PHE A 51 0.88 12.48 -5.30
CA PHE A 51 0.77 11.85 -6.60
C PHE A 51 0.34 12.84 -7.69
N GLU A 52 -0.67 13.66 -7.42
CA GLU A 52 -1.14 14.70 -8.35
C GLU A 52 -0.09 15.78 -8.66
N ARG A 53 0.83 16.05 -7.72
CA ARG A 53 1.86 17.09 -7.90
C ARG A 53 3.00 16.71 -8.83
N LYS A 54 3.19 15.43 -9.10
CA LYS A 54 4.24 14.96 -10.02
C LYS A 54 3.61 14.74 -11.38
N PRO A 55 3.98 15.52 -12.41
CA PRO A 55 3.53 15.24 -13.77
C PRO A 55 4.02 13.85 -14.17
N ARG A 56 3.08 12.95 -14.39
CA ARG A 56 3.34 11.58 -14.83
C ARG A 56 2.88 11.43 -16.27
N SER A 57 3.64 10.67 -17.06
CA SER A 57 3.20 10.34 -18.40
C SER A 57 2.00 9.39 -18.36
N ALA A 58 1.14 9.44 -19.37
CA ALA A 58 0.03 8.50 -19.51
C ALA A 58 0.52 7.04 -19.49
N ARG A 59 1.70 6.77 -20.05
CA ARG A 59 2.33 5.44 -20.04
C ARG A 59 2.71 4.98 -18.63
N GLU A 60 3.20 5.87 -17.77
CA GLU A 60 3.50 5.55 -16.36
C GLU A 60 2.22 5.22 -15.58
N MET A 61 1.14 5.94 -15.85
CA MET A 61 -0.18 5.67 -15.28
C MET A 61 -0.71 4.30 -15.70
N VAL A 62 -0.59 3.96 -16.98
CA VAL A 62 -0.98 2.64 -17.51
C VAL A 62 -0.16 1.52 -16.85
N LEU A 63 1.14 1.72 -16.66
CA LEU A 63 1.98 0.72 -15.98
C LEU A 63 1.57 0.47 -14.53
N ILE A 64 1.27 1.53 -13.78
CA ILE A 64 0.78 1.42 -12.40
C ILE A 64 -0.55 0.65 -12.39
N ALA A 65 -1.46 0.98 -13.30
CA ALA A 65 -2.75 0.29 -13.44
C ALA A 65 -2.57 -1.20 -13.81
N VAL A 66 -1.67 -1.52 -14.73
CA VAL A 66 -1.34 -2.91 -15.11
C VAL A 66 -0.75 -3.67 -13.93
N LEU A 67 0.19 -3.09 -13.18
CA LEU A 67 0.76 -3.74 -12.00
C LEU A 67 -0.29 -3.97 -10.90
N ALA A 68 -1.18 -3.01 -10.68
CA ALA A 68 -2.29 -3.18 -9.76
C ALA A 68 -3.24 -4.30 -10.21
N ALA A 69 -3.55 -4.36 -11.51
CA ALA A 69 -4.37 -5.43 -12.09
C ALA A 69 -3.69 -6.80 -11.98
N VAL A 70 -2.38 -6.89 -12.27
CA VAL A 70 -1.61 -8.13 -12.10
C VAL A 70 -1.64 -8.61 -10.66
N ALA A 71 -1.41 -7.69 -9.70
CA ALA A 71 -1.47 -8.02 -8.28
C ALA A 71 -2.89 -8.48 -7.86
N ALA A 72 -3.94 -7.77 -8.30
CA ALA A 72 -5.31 -8.10 -7.97
C ALA A 72 -5.75 -9.46 -8.55
N VAL A 73 -5.49 -9.69 -9.84
CA VAL A 73 -5.86 -10.93 -10.52
C VAL A 73 -5.08 -12.12 -9.96
N SER A 74 -3.78 -11.94 -9.70
CA SER A 74 -2.95 -13.00 -9.12
C SER A 74 -3.40 -13.40 -7.71
N ARG A 75 -4.05 -12.51 -6.95
CA ARG A 75 -4.57 -12.83 -5.63
C ARG A 75 -5.71 -13.85 -5.66
N VAL A 76 -6.58 -13.78 -6.67
CA VAL A 76 -7.83 -14.56 -6.72
C VAL A 76 -7.59 -16.08 -6.62
N PRO A 77 -6.76 -16.73 -7.47
CA PRO A 77 -6.55 -18.16 -7.38
C PRO A 77 -5.87 -18.60 -6.08
N PHE A 78 -4.94 -17.80 -5.58
CA PHE A 78 -4.27 -18.11 -4.33
C PHE A 78 -5.18 -17.95 -3.11
N ALA A 79 -6.04 -16.93 -3.09
CA ALA A 79 -6.97 -16.70 -1.99
C ALA A 79 -7.99 -17.85 -1.81
N LEU A 80 -8.30 -18.58 -2.88
CA LEU A 80 -9.20 -19.75 -2.83
C LEU A 80 -8.52 -20.98 -2.23
N LEU A 81 -7.20 -21.12 -2.40
CA LEU A 81 -6.44 -22.29 -1.94
C LEU A 81 -5.75 -22.02 -0.59
N LEU A 82 -5.07 -20.88 -0.48
CA LEU A 82 -4.30 -20.44 0.69
C LEU A 82 -4.46 -18.93 0.84
N PRO A 83 -5.49 -18.45 1.55
CA PRO A 83 -5.90 -17.03 1.54
C PRO A 83 -4.80 -16.00 1.81
N GLN A 84 -3.82 -16.34 2.64
CA GLN A 84 -2.72 -15.43 2.99
C GLN A 84 -1.46 -15.65 2.13
N PHE A 85 -1.38 -16.74 1.37
CA PHE A 85 -0.23 -17.05 0.51
C PHE A 85 -0.45 -16.47 -0.89
N THR A 86 -0.28 -15.16 -1.04
CA THR A 86 -0.56 -14.44 -2.30
C THR A 86 0.64 -13.61 -2.77
N PRO A 87 0.79 -13.39 -4.08
CA PRO A 87 1.90 -12.61 -4.63
C PRO A 87 1.70 -11.09 -4.58
N VAL A 88 0.59 -10.59 -4.01
CA VAL A 88 0.23 -9.16 -4.04
C VAL A 88 1.34 -8.28 -3.48
N THR A 89 1.81 -8.58 -2.27
CA THR A 89 2.84 -7.78 -1.59
C THR A 89 4.14 -7.73 -2.39
N PHE A 90 4.51 -8.83 -3.05
CA PHE A 90 5.65 -8.88 -3.96
C PHE A 90 5.52 -7.87 -5.11
N VAL A 91 4.39 -7.87 -5.83
CA VAL A 91 4.14 -6.94 -6.95
C VAL A 91 4.15 -5.50 -6.47
N VAL A 92 3.53 -5.24 -5.33
CA VAL A 92 3.45 -3.90 -4.71
C VAL A 92 4.84 -3.38 -4.31
N ILE A 93 5.65 -4.19 -3.64
CA ILE A 93 7.02 -3.83 -3.24
C ILE A 93 7.87 -3.52 -4.49
N VAL A 94 7.84 -4.40 -5.49
CA VAL A 94 8.60 -4.21 -6.74
C VAL A 94 8.15 -2.95 -7.49
N SER A 95 6.85 -2.67 -7.51
CA SER A 95 6.32 -1.41 -8.07
C SER A 95 6.89 -0.19 -7.34
N GLY A 96 6.90 -0.19 -6.02
CA GLY A 96 7.47 0.90 -5.22
C GLY A 96 8.96 1.10 -5.48
N VAL A 97 9.74 0.03 -5.49
CA VAL A 97 11.19 0.06 -5.76
C VAL A 97 11.50 0.68 -7.12
N VAL A 98 10.73 0.33 -8.15
CA VAL A 98 11.02 0.75 -9.53
C VAL A 98 10.41 2.11 -9.87
N PHE A 99 9.15 2.35 -9.50
CA PHE A 99 8.41 3.56 -9.92
C PHE A 99 8.30 4.63 -8.83
N GLY A 100 8.78 4.34 -7.63
CA GLY A 100 8.83 5.26 -6.50
C GLY A 100 7.67 5.10 -5.53
N ALA A 101 7.76 5.83 -4.42
CA ALA A 101 6.91 5.65 -3.27
C ALA A 101 5.41 5.82 -3.57
N GLU A 102 5.06 6.90 -4.26
CA GLU A 102 3.65 7.20 -4.56
C GLU A 102 3.05 6.17 -5.53
N ALA A 103 3.84 5.69 -6.51
CA ALA A 103 3.41 4.64 -7.44
C ALA A 103 3.20 3.31 -6.70
N GLY A 104 4.11 2.95 -5.79
CA GLY A 104 3.97 1.77 -4.95
C GLY A 104 2.73 1.83 -4.07
N PHE A 105 2.46 2.99 -3.46
CA PHE A 105 1.25 3.19 -2.66
C PHE A 105 -0.02 2.95 -3.47
N LEU A 106 -0.11 3.59 -4.65
CA LEU A 106 -1.28 3.43 -5.51
C LEU A 106 -1.46 2.01 -6.01
N THR A 107 -0.35 1.35 -6.43
CA THR A 107 -0.40 -0.06 -6.83
C THR A 107 -0.97 -0.92 -5.72
N GLY A 108 -0.53 -0.74 -4.47
CA GLY A 108 -1.01 -1.49 -3.32
C GLY A 108 -2.48 -1.22 -2.99
N ALA A 109 -2.86 0.06 -2.94
CA ALA A 109 -4.23 0.47 -2.64
C ALA A 109 -5.21 -0.05 -3.71
N MET A 110 -4.88 0.13 -4.99
CA MET A 110 -5.72 -0.34 -6.09
C MET A 110 -5.77 -1.86 -6.17
N SER A 111 -4.69 -2.58 -5.83
CA SER A 111 -4.68 -4.04 -5.76
C SER A 111 -5.68 -4.57 -4.74
N ALA A 112 -5.76 -3.94 -3.56
CA ALA A 112 -6.75 -4.29 -2.54
C ALA A 112 -8.18 -4.05 -3.04
N LEU A 113 -8.44 -2.83 -3.53
CA LEU A 113 -9.77 -2.43 -3.99
C LEU A 113 -10.29 -3.34 -5.10
N VAL A 114 -9.46 -3.58 -6.12
CA VAL A 114 -9.83 -4.38 -7.30
C VAL A 114 -9.96 -5.86 -6.94
N SER A 115 -9.02 -6.43 -6.16
CA SER A 115 -9.12 -7.84 -5.78
C SER A 115 -10.31 -8.13 -4.88
N ASN A 116 -10.69 -7.19 -4.00
CA ASN A 116 -11.86 -7.33 -3.15
C ASN A 116 -13.18 -7.22 -3.93
N TYR A 117 -13.17 -6.68 -5.15
CA TYR A 117 -14.35 -6.77 -6.01
C TYR A 117 -14.71 -8.24 -6.32
N PHE A 118 -13.71 -9.10 -6.45
CA PHE A 118 -13.90 -10.54 -6.70
C PHE A 118 -14.01 -11.36 -5.41
N LEU A 119 -13.32 -10.96 -4.34
CA LEU A 119 -13.22 -11.72 -3.09
C LEU A 119 -14.16 -11.24 -1.98
N GLY A 120 -14.87 -10.15 -2.21
CA GLY A 120 -15.76 -9.50 -1.25
C GLY A 120 -15.19 -8.21 -0.66
N GLN A 121 -15.99 -7.15 -0.75
CA GLN A 121 -15.72 -5.86 -0.11
C GLN A 121 -16.22 -5.88 1.33
N GLY A 122 -15.54 -5.16 2.21
CA GLY A 122 -15.94 -5.04 3.60
C GLY A 122 -15.22 -3.93 4.35
N PRO A 123 -15.46 -3.78 5.65
CA PRO A 123 -14.83 -2.76 6.49
C PRO A 123 -13.30 -2.90 6.55
N TRP A 124 -12.77 -4.07 6.21
CA TRP A 124 -11.33 -4.32 6.08
C TRP A 124 -10.70 -3.70 4.82
N THR A 125 -11.49 -3.38 3.78
CA THR A 125 -10.96 -2.95 2.48
C THR A 125 -10.07 -1.71 2.59
N PRO A 126 -10.44 -0.60 3.24
CA PRO A 126 -9.57 0.56 3.37
C PRO A 126 -8.27 0.26 4.13
N TRP A 127 -8.32 -0.62 5.11
CA TRP A 127 -7.13 -1.05 5.86
C TRP A 127 -6.19 -1.88 4.99
N GLN A 128 -6.72 -2.76 4.16
CA GLN A 128 -5.93 -3.50 3.17
C GLN A 128 -5.29 -2.55 2.15
N MET A 129 -6.06 -1.59 1.64
CA MET A 129 -5.56 -0.56 0.73
C MET A 129 -4.41 0.20 1.38
N PHE A 130 -4.57 0.61 2.65
CA PHE A 130 -3.53 1.31 3.40
C PHE A 130 -2.31 0.43 3.64
N ALA A 131 -2.49 -0.79 4.14
CA ALA A 131 -1.39 -1.70 4.47
C ALA A 131 -0.54 -2.06 3.24
N TRP A 132 -1.15 -2.49 2.13
CA TRP A 132 -0.41 -2.72 0.89
C TRP A 132 0.12 -1.43 0.28
N GLY A 133 -0.62 -0.33 0.37
CA GLY A 133 -0.14 0.98 -0.03
C GLY A 133 1.15 1.35 0.69
N MET A 134 1.19 1.18 2.01
CA MET A 134 2.37 1.47 2.82
C MET A 134 3.54 0.53 2.56
N ALA A 135 3.29 -0.75 2.24
CA ALA A 135 4.34 -1.68 1.80
C ALA A 135 5.04 -1.17 0.53
N GLY A 136 4.28 -0.76 -0.46
CA GLY A 136 4.81 -0.17 -1.69
C GLY A 136 5.46 1.20 -1.47
N TYR A 137 4.87 2.04 -0.63
CA TYR A 137 5.39 3.36 -0.32
C TYR A 137 6.76 3.30 0.36
N THR A 138 6.89 2.49 1.40
CA THR A 138 8.16 2.35 2.14
C THR A 138 9.24 1.68 1.29
N ALA A 139 8.87 0.70 0.45
CA ALA A 139 9.79 0.15 -0.55
C ALA A 139 10.30 1.25 -1.51
N GLY A 140 9.42 2.11 -1.97
CA GLY A 140 9.77 3.24 -2.84
C GLY A 140 10.62 4.32 -2.17
N LEU A 141 10.41 4.61 -0.88
CA LEU A 141 11.27 5.50 -0.11
C LEU A 141 12.70 4.99 0.00
N LEU A 142 12.86 3.67 0.14
CA LEU A 142 14.16 3.01 0.23
C LEU A 142 14.77 2.67 -1.14
N ALA A 143 14.11 3.03 -2.24
CA ALA A 143 14.54 2.68 -3.61
C ALA A 143 15.93 3.21 -3.99
N HIS A 144 16.41 4.30 -3.33
CA HIS A 144 17.76 4.82 -3.53
C HIS A 144 18.84 3.81 -3.11
N ARG A 145 18.55 2.85 -2.27
CA ARG A 145 19.47 1.79 -1.85
C ARG A 145 19.48 0.61 -2.85
N ARG A 146 19.81 0.91 -4.12
CA ARG A 146 19.79 -0.07 -5.23
C ARG A 146 20.54 -1.38 -4.95
N PRO A 147 21.73 -1.41 -4.32
CA PRO A 147 22.40 -2.68 -4.02
C PRO A 147 21.60 -3.59 -3.08
N PHE A 148 20.84 -3.01 -2.13
CA PHE A 148 19.96 -3.72 -1.22
C PHE A 148 18.86 -4.48 -1.99
N TRP A 149 18.17 -3.80 -2.91
CA TRP A 149 17.03 -4.36 -3.64
C TRP A 149 17.41 -5.40 -4.70
N ARG A 150 18.66 -5.45 -5.13
CA ARG A 150 19.16 -6.46 -6.07
C ARG A 150 19.55 -7.77 -5.41
N ARG A 151 19.68 -7.80 -4.09
CA ARG A 151 20.00 -9.01 -3.31
C ARG A 151 18.72 -9.66 -2.81
N ARG A 152 18.68 -11.00 -2.86
CA ARG A 152 17.49 -11.78 -2.45
C ARG A 152 17.22 -11.67 -0.96
N ALA A 153 18.24 -11.81 -0.11
CA ALA A 153 18.06 -11.84 1.34
C ALA A 153 17.50 -10.54 1.94
N PRO A 154 18.02 -9.34 1.62
CA PRO A 154 17.42 -8.09 2.10
C PRO A 154 16.00 -7.87 1.60
N LEU A 155 15.72 -8.24 0.34
CA LEU A 155 14.39 -8.11 -0.25
C LEU A 155 13.39 -9.05 0.45
N ALA A 156 13.80 -10.29 0.71
CA ALA A 156 13.00 -11.27 1.45
C ALA A 156 12.76 -10.82 2.90
N ALA A 157 13.79 -10.31 3.58
CA ALA A 157 13.66 -9.78 4.94
C ALA A 157 12.68 -8.61 5.01
N PHE A 158 12.72 -7.69 4.05
CA PHE A 158 11.75 -6.61 3.95
C PHE A 158 10.32 -7.14 3.77
N GLY A 159 10.14 -8.12 2.88
CA GLY A 159 8.84 -8.78 2.66
C GLY A 159 8.35 -9.54 3.89
N PHE A 160 9.26 -10.21 4.62
CA PHE A 160 8.94 -10.90 5.87
C PHE A 160 8.37 -9.92 6.90
N VAL A 161 9.04 -8.80 7.14
CA VAL A 161 8.57 -7.75 8.06
C VAL A 161 7.20 -7.23 7.63
N TRP A 162 7.00 -6.96 6.33
CA TRP A 162 5.72 -6.50 5.83
C TRP A 162 4.61 -7.56 5.89
N GLY A 163 4.93 -8.85 5.94
CA GLY A 163 3.95 -9.90 6.20
C GLY A 163 3.27 -9.73 7.54
N PHE A 164 4.03 -9.48 8.60
CA PHE A 164 3.51 -9.23 9.95
C PHE A 164 2.88 -7.84 10.07
N LEU A 165 3.53 -6.78 9.56
CA LEU A 165 2.99 -5.43 9.62
C LEU A 165 1.62 -5.31 8.94
N TYR A 166 1.42 -6.02 7.82
CA TYR A 166 0.15 -6.08 7.14
C TYR A 166 -0.95 -6.65 8.05
N GLY A 167 -0.71 -7.81 8.65
CA GLY A 167 -1.67 -8.43 9.55
C GLY A 167 -1.93 -7.59 10.81
N TRP A 168 -0.91 -6.98 11.37
CA TRP A 168 -1.06 -6.09 12.53
C TRP A 168 -1.92 -4.86 12.22
N ILE A 169 -1.75 -4.27 11.03
CA ILE A 169 -2.59 -3.15 10.58
C ILE A 169 -4.05 -3.62 10.42
N LEU A 170 -4.29 -4.79 9.85
CA LEU A 170 -5.63 -5.32 9.70
C LEU A 170 -6.27 -5.68 11.04
N ASN A 171 -5.52 -6.31 11.94
CA ASN A 171 -6.00 -6.67 13.27
C ASN A 171 -6.35 -5.44 14.13
N ALA A 172 -5.74 -4.28 13.83
CA ALA A 172 -6.07 -3.04 14.51
C ALA A 172 -7.58 -2.69 14.42
N THR A 173 -8.28 -3.12 13.35
CA THR A 173 -9.74 -2.94 13.23
C THR A 173 -10.49 -3.63 14.36
N ILE A 174 -10.11 -4.88 14.63
CA ILE A 174 -10.72 -5.72 15.66
C ILE A 174 -10.33 -5.22 17.05
N VAL A 175 -9.06 -4.87 17.20
CA VAL A 175 -8.50 -4.35 18.47
C VAL A 175 -9.19 -3.06 18.91
N ILE A 176 -9.41 -2.11 17.99
CA ILE A 176 -10.08 -0.84 18.28
C ILE A 176 -11.50 -1.11 18.80
N ASP A 177 -12.23 -2.02 18.14
CA ASP A 177 -13.60 -2.35 18.53
C ASP A 177 -13.64 -3.07 19.88
N GLN A 178 -12.83 -4.10 20.08
CA GLN A 178 -12.77 -4.84 21.34
C GLN A 178 -12.27 -3.99 22.51
N TRP A 179 -11.28 -3.12 22.27
CA TRP A 179 -10.82 -2.19 23.29
C TRP A 179 -11.92 -1.24 23.76
N ALA A 180 -12.72 -0.71 22.84
CA ALA A 180 -13.83 0.16 23.17
C ALA A 180 -14.90 -0.54 24.01
N GLN A 181 -15.08 -1.86 23.83
CA GLN A 181 -16.07 -2.65 24.56
C GLN A 181 -15.57 -3.15 25.92
N THR A 182 -14.29 -3.50 26.03
CA THR A 182 -13.79 -4.26 27.20
C THR A 182 -12.68 -3.55 27.97
N GLY A 183 -11.93 -2.63 27.36
CA GLY A 183 -10.74 -1.99 27.95
C GLY A 183 -9.62 -2.99 28.33
N SER A 184 -9.66 -4.22 27.80
CA SER A 184 -8.80 -5.31 28.25
C SER A 184 -7.58 -5.54 27.36
N TRP A 185 -6.37 -5.39 27.91
CA TRP A 185 -5.12 -5.77 27.24
C TRP A 185 -5.04 -7.25 26.91
N ALA A 186 -5.66 -8.12 27.70
CA ALA A 186 -5.69 -9.55 27.41
C ALA A 186 -6.40 -9.83 26.10
N ASN A 187 -7.49 -9.14 25.82
CA ASN A 187 -8.23 -9.26 24.54
C ASN A 187 -7.40 -8.75 23.37
N VAL A 188 -6.68 -7.64 23.54
CA VAL A 188 -5.77 -7.12 22.51
C VAL A 188 -4.70 -8.16 22.16
N LEU A 189 -4.04 -8.72 23.16
CA LEU A 189 -3.03 -9.75 22.97
C LEU A 189 -3.61 -11.01 22.32
N ALA A 190 -4.81 -11.43 22.71
CA ALA A 190 -5.49 -12.58 22.12
C ALA A 190 -5.76 -12.39 20.64
N VAL A 191 -6.19 -11.20 20.19
CA VAL A 191 -6.40 -10.89 18.76
C VAL A 191 -5.10 -11.01 17.96
N TYR A 192 -4.03 -10.41 18.44
CA TYR A 192 -2.74 -10.50 17.76
C TYR A 192 -2.18 -11.93 17.77
N ALA A 193 -2.31 -12.67 18.88
CA ALA A 193 -1.91 -14.06 18.98
C ALA A 193 -2.69 -14.96 18.00
N ALA A 194 -4.00 -14.76 17.89
CA ALA A 194 -4.84 -15.48 16.93
C ALA A 194 -4.48 -15.15 15.46
N GLY A 195 -3.98 -13.95 15.19
CA GLY A 195 -3.51 -13.51 13.87
C GLY A 195 -2.16 -14.11 13.44
N LEU A 196 -1.29 -14.50 14.39
CA LEU A 196 0.08 -14.95 14.12
C LEU A 196 0.22 -16.03 13.03
N PRO A 197 -0.61 -17.09 12.98
CA PRO A 197 -0.51 -18.10 11.92
C PRO A 197 -0.74 -17.53 10.53
N PHE A 198 -1.71 -16.62 10.38
CA PHE A 198 -2.02 -15.95 9.13
C PHE A 198 -0.90 -14.99 8.71
N ASP A 199 -0.35 -14.24 9.67
CA ASP A 199 0.77 -13.33 9.45
C ASP A 199 2.03 -14.11 9.03
N ALA A 200 2.29 -15.26 9.64
CA ALA A 200 3.40 -16.16 9.30
C ALA A 200 3.26 -16.71 7.87
N ILE A 201 2.06 -17.12 7.46
CA ILE A 201 1.80 -17.58 6.09
C ILE A 201 2.03 -16.43 5.09
N HIS A 202 1.55 -15.23 5.41
CA HIS A 202 1.76 -14.05 4.56
C HIS A 202 3.25 -13.69 4.47
N ALA A 203 3.97 -13.71 5.59
CA ALA A 203 5.41 -13.47 5.62
C ALA A 203 6.17 -14.52 4.79
N ALA A 204 5.81 -15.81 4.90
CA ALA A 204 6.38 -16.87 4.11
C ALA A 204 6.11 -16.69 2.61
N ALA A 205 4.89 -16.30 2.21
CA ALA A 205 4.57 -15.96 0.84
C ALA A 205 5.45 -14.83 0.31
N ASN A 206 5.60 -13.75 1.08
CA ASN A 206 6.43 -12.61 0.69
C ASN A 206 7.89 -13.03 0.50
N VAL A 207 8.44 -13.83 1.43
CA VAL A 207 9.81 -14.38 1.32
C VAL A 207 9.93 -15.23 0.06
N PHE A 208 8.98 -16.11 -0.20
CA PHE A 208 8.97 -16.98 -1.38
C PHE A 208 8.97 -16.18 -2.68
N PHE A 209 7.97 -15.32 -2.88
CA PHE A 209 7.81 -14.58 -4.14
C PHE A 209 8.95 -13.57 -4.36
N LEU A 210 9.38 -12.86 -3.32
CA LEU A 210 10.46 -11.87 -3.42
C LEU A 210 11.83 -12.54 -3.65
N SER A 211 12.10 -13.68 -3.02
CA SER A 211 13.36 -14.41 -3.23
C SER A 211 13.45 -15.00 -4.63
N LEU A 212 12.32 -15.53 -5.13
CA LEU A 212 12.30 -16.24 -6.42
C LEU A 212 12.25 -15.26 -7.59
N PHE A 213 11.34 -14.31 -7.54
CA PHE A 213 11.03 -13.41 -8.65
C PHE A 213 11.52 -11.97 -8.49
N GLY A 214 11.73 -11.49 -7.25
CA GLY A 214 11.98 -10.08 -6.95
C GLY A 214 13.10 -9.45 -7.77
N PRO A 215 14.35 -9.96 -7.72
CA PRO A 215 15.46 -9.34 -8.46
C PRO A 215 15.27 -9.36 -9.99
N ALA A 216 14.62 -10.42 -10.51
CA ALA A 216 14.36 -10.53 -11.96
C ALA A 216 13.32 -9.48 -12.41
N TRP A 217 12.22 -9.33 -11.66
CA TRP A 217 11.18 -8.35 -11.95
C TRP A 217 11.67 -6.91 -11.79
N ILE A 218 12.48 -6.61 -10.77
CA ILE A 218 13.09 -5.28 -10.61
C ILE A 218 13.92 -4.94 -11.85
N ARG A 219 14.80 -5.85 -12.32
CA ARG A 219 15.60 -5.63 -13.53
C ARG A 219 14.76 -5.46 -14.79
N LEU A 220 13.71 -6.28 -14.93
CA LEU A 220 12.78 -6.20 -16.06
C LEU A 220 12.08 -4.84 -16.11
N LEU A 221 11.50 -4.42 -15.01
CA LEU A 221 10.76 -3.16 -14.92
C LEU A 221 11.68 -1.93 -14.98
N GLU A 222 12.91 -2.00 -14.46
CA GLU A 222 13.91 -0.95 -14.62
C GLU A 222 14.28 -0.76 -16.11
N ARG A 223 14.47 -1.85 -16.87
CA ARG A 223 14.71 -1.79 -18.33
C ARG A 223 13.52 -1.16 -19.06
N TYR A 224 12.32 -1.57 -18.69
CA TYR A 224 11.10 -1.01 -19.27
C TYR A 224 11.00 0.50 -18.99
N ARG A 225 11.22 0.93 -17.74
CA ARG A 225 11.21 2.33 -17.33
C ARG A 225 12.27 3.14 -18.09
N SER A 226 13.50 2.63 -18.25
CA SER A 226 14.58 3.34 -18.97
C SER A 226 14.26 3.49 -20.44
N LYS A 227 13.76 2.44 -21.11
CA LYS A 227 13.37 2.47 -22.52
C LYS A 227 12.29 3.52 -22.79
N TYR A 228 11.25 3.54 -21.98
CA TYR A 228 10.14 4.50 -22.17
C TYR A 228 10.48 5.91 -21.69
N GLY A 229 11.33 6.07 -20.67
CA GLY A 229 11.84 7.38 -20.25
C GLY A 229 12.72 8.05 -21.30
N ALA A 230 13.52 7.29 -22.03
CA ALA A 230 14.32 7.78 -23.16
C ALA A 230 13.43 8.24 -24.33
N LEU A 231 12.38 7.49 -24.66
CA LEU A 231 11.42 7.84 -25.72
C LEU A 231 10.68 9.15 -25.42
N ILE A 232 10.29 9.37 -24.16
CA ILE A 232 9.60 10.61 -23.75
C ILE A 232 10.52 11.83 -23.92
N ARG A 233 11.82 11.70 -23.58
CA ARG A 233 12.80 12.77 -23.79
C ARG A 233 13.00 13.06 -25.27
N ALA A 234 13.08 12.04 -26.11
CA ALA A 234 13.22 12.22 -27.55
C ALA A 234 12.00 12.94 -28.17
N ASP A 235 10.78 12.55 -27.76
CA ASP A 235 9.55 13.18 -28.24
C ASP A 235 9.41 14.65 -27.77
N SER A 236 9.88 14.99 -26.56
CA SER A 236 9.87 16.36 -26.06
C SER A 236 10.83 17.28 -26.82
N ILE A 237 12.00 16.79 -27.18
CA ILE A 237 12.99 17.52 -28.00
C ILE A 237 12.45 17.76 -29.41
N ARG A 238 11.76 16.75 -29.99
CA ARG A 238 11.20 16.84 -31.35
C ARG A 238 10.00 17.78 -31.46
N LYS A 239 9.26 18.02 -30.36
CA LYS A 239 8.09 18.91 -30.34
C LYS A 239 8.42 20.33 -29.88
N GLY A 240 9.60 20.59 -29.36
CA GLY A 240 10.06 21.89 -28.86
C GLY A 240 11.07 22.60 -29.79
N GLY A 241 11.43 22.01 -30.92
CA GLY A 241 12.15 22.64 -32.03
C GLY A 241 11.21 22.81 -33.24
#